data_094ba1c78edffcaaf24bffdf06e91b9e
#
_entry.id   094ba1c78edffcaaf24bffdf06e91b9e
#
_cell.length_a   1.000
_cell.length_b   1.000
_cell.length_c   1.000
_cell.angle_alpha   90.00
_cell.angle_beta   90.00
_cell.angle_gamma   90.00
#
_symmetry.space_group_name_H-M   'P 1'
#
loop_
_entity.id
_entity.type
_entity.pdbx_description
1 polymer ?
#
loop_
_entity_poly.entity_id
_entity_poly.type
_entity_poly.pdbx_seq_one_letter_code
_entity_poly.pdbx_strand_id
1 'polypeptide(L)'
;MSNVEGVQLLKKIEPQIDLVESVKNALFEAILTGEILPGDKLAQDDLAEKMGVSRQPVIQALRILSEHGILCPLGKKGLTVSSIDKDRLLNLLVVRSELDCLAARLAATRALNKNFNEGDHDHIKNIETLINNSLELSEGENHAVLIRNDLEFH
;
A
#
# COMPACT_ATOMS: atom_id res chain seq x y z
N MET A 1 40.48 -9.18 -15.98
CA MET A 1 39.59 -10.27 -16.39
C MET A 1 38.98 -10.82 -15.12
N SER A 2 37.87 -10.26 -14.70
CA SER A 2 37.21 -10.57 -13.44
C SER A 2 36.15 -11.66 -13.64
N ASN A 3 36.28 -12.64 -12.82
CA ASN A 3 35.64 -13.94 -12.68
C ASN A 3 34.11 -13.83 -12.62
N VAL A 4 33.39 -14.15 -13.69
CA VAL A 4 31.93 -14.23 -13.76
C VAL A 4 31.43 -15.67 -13.57
N GLU A 5 32.33 -16.63 -13.23
CA GLU A 5 31.98 -18.04 -13.10
C GLU A 5 31.09 -18.38 -11.89
N GLY A 6 30.99 -17.51 -10.88
CA GLY A 6 30.15 -17.73 -9.69
C GLY A 6 28.65 -17.51 -9.90
N VAL A 7 28.23 -16.83 -10.96
CA VAL A 7 26.80 -16.45 -11.17
C VAL A 7 26.00 -17.54 -11.89
N GLN A 8 26.64 -18.47 -12.55
CA GLN A 8 25.96 -19.56 -13.28
C GLN A 8 25.30 -20.65 -12.41
N LEU A 9 25.52 -20.61 -11.09
CA LEU A 9 24.95 -21.57 -10.14
C LEU A 9 23.61 -21.11 -9.50
N LEU A 10 23.14 -19.90 -9.83
CA LEU A 10 21.85 -19.43 -9.32
C LEU A 10 20.72 -20.10 -10.09
N LYS A 11 20.00 -20.99 -9.41
CA LYS A 11 18.76 -21.56 -9.95
C LYS A 11 17.70 -20.47 -10.08
N LYS A 12 16.95 -20.50 -11.18
CA LYS A 12 15.79 -19.65 -11.40
C LYS A 12 14.80 -19.85 -10.24
N ILE A 13 14.50 -18.76 -9.55
CA ILE A 13 13.44 -18.74 -8.53
C ILE A 13 12.11 -18.76 -9.29
N GLU A 14 11.33 -19.83 -9.10
CA GLU A 14 9.96 -19.85 -9.61
C GLU A 14 9.10 -18.91 -8.77
N PRO A 15 8.11 -18.20 -9.37
CA PRO A 15 7.22 -17.34 -8.63
C PRO A 15 6.37 -18.21 -7.69
N GLN A 16 6.80 -18.33 -6.45
CA GLN A 16 5.93 -18.81 -5.37
C GLN A 16 4.96 -17.69 -5.04
N ILE A 17 3.73 -18.08 -4.66
CA ILE A 17 2.79 -17.14 -4.02
C ILE A 17 3.56 -16.47 -2.89
N ASP A 18 3.73 -15.15 -2.99
CA ASP A 18 4.45 -14.42 -1.95
C ASP A 18 3.59 -14.37 -0.69
N LEU A 19 3.81 -15.34 0.20
CA LEU A 19 3.11 -15.45 1.47
C LEU A 19 3.29 -14.18 2.32
N VAL A 20 4.41 -13.50 2.18
CA VAL A 20 4.66 -12.24 2.89
C VAL A 20 3.71 -11.16 2.39
N GLU A 21 3.57 -11.04 1.07
CA GLU A 21 2.65 -10.10 0.44
C GLU A 21 1.19 -10.43 0.78
N SER A 22 0.82 -11.72 0.74
CA SER A 22 -0.52 -12.16 1.12
C SER A 22 -0.86 -11.85 2.56
N VAL A 23 0.05 -12.10 3.50
CA VAL A 23 -0.11 -11.78 4.93
C VAL A 23 -0.18 -10.27 5.15
N LYS A 24 0.70 -9.51 4.48
CA LYS A 24 0.71 -8.03 4.55
C LYS A 24 -0.63 -7.47 4.10
N ASN A 25 -1.16 -7.93 2.98
CA ASN A 25 -2.42 -7.45 2.43
C ASN A 25 -3.61 -7.81 3.33
N ALA A 26 -3.64 -9.03 3.87
CA ALA A 26 -4.69 -9.45 4.82
C ALA A 26 -4.67 -8.62 6.11
N LEU A 27 -3.49 -8.34 6.66
CA LEU A 27 -3.36 -7.46 7.83
C LEU A 27 -3.77 -6.02 7.52
N PHE A 28 -3.37 -5.51 6.36
CA PHE A 28 -3.72 -4.16 5.92
C PHE A 28 -5.24 -4.02 5.75
N GLU A 29 -5.90 -4.98 5.12
CA GLU A 29 -7.37 -5.02 5.00
C GLU A 29 -8.06 -5.04 6.37
N ALA A 30 -7.60 -5.87 7.29
CA ALA A 30 -8.16 -5.94 8.64
C ALA A 30 -8.02 -4.61 9.41
N ILE A 31 -6.94 -3.85 9.15
CA ILE A 31 -6.76 -2.50 9.70
C ILE A 31 -7.73 -1.51 9.03
N LEU A 32 -7.87 -1.55 7.71
CA LEU A 32 -8.75 -0.65 6.96
C LEU A 32 -10.23 -0.86 7.32
N THR A 33 -10.63 -2.12 7.51
CA THR A 33 -12.02 -2.47 7.90
C THR A 33 -12.31 -2.23 9.38
N GLY A 34 -11.27 -1.91 10.17
CA GLY A 34 -11.42 -1.70 11.62
C GLY A 34 -11.54 -2.98 12.43
N GLU A 35 -11.21 -4.13 11.87
CA GLU A 35 -11.11 -5.40 12.62
C GLU A 35 -9.92 -5.40 13.58
N ILE A 36 -8.86 -4.64 13.21
CA ILE A 36 -7.69 -4.38 14.05
C ILE A 36 -7.64 -2.87 14.33
N LEU A 37 -7.72 -2.50 15.60
CA LEU A 37 -7.78 -1.12 16.04
C LEU A 37 -6.44 -0.63 16.63
N PRO A 38 -6.22 0.70 16.67
CA PRO A 38 -5.13 1.27 17.42
C PRO A 38 -5.19 0.85 18.90
N GLY A 39 -4.07 0.33 19.41
CA GLY A 39 -4.00 -0.22 20.77
C GLY A 39 -4.07 -1.76 20.83
N ASP A 40 -4.60 -2.41 19.81
CA ASP A 40 -4.62 -3.86 19.73
C ASP A 40 -3.21 -4.41 19.58
N LYS A 41 -2.88 -5.41 20.39
CA LYS A 41 -1.56 -6.04 20.35
C LYS A 41 -1.49 -7.06 19.22
N LEU A 42 -0.56 -6.83 18.30
CA LEU A 42 -0.25 -7.76 17.21
C LEU A 42 0.84 -8.75 17.65
N ALA A 43 0.40 -9.92 18.14
CA ALA A 43 1.30 -10.99 18.52
C ALA A 43 1.58 -11.91 17.32
N GLN A 44 2.86 -12.12 17.02
CA GLN A 44 3.31 -12.88 15.84
C GLN A 44 2.80 -14.32 15.85
N ASP A 45 2.77 -14.96 17.02
CA ASP A 45 2.32 -16.34 17.19
C ASP A 45 0.82 -16.48 16.93
N ASP A 46 0.02 -15.59 17.52
CA ASP A 46 -1.44 -15.59 17.37
C ASP A 46 -1.86 -15.32 15.91
N LEU A 47 -1.15 -14.42 15.23
CA LEU A 47 -1.39 -14.12 13.81
C LEU A 47 -1.01 -15.30 12.91
N ALA A 48 0.13 -15.94 13.18
CA ALA A 48 0.57 -17.09 12.42
C ALA A 48 -0.42 -18.27 12.54
N GLU A 49 -0.91 -18.53 13.76
CA GLU A 49 -1.93 -19.55 14.02
C GLU A 49 -3.25 -19.23 13.29
N LYS A 50 -3.77 -18.00 13.45
CA LYS A 50 -5.02 -17.56 12.81
C LYS A 50 -4.98 -17.62 11.30
N MET A 51 -3.83 -17.28 10.70
CA MET A 51 -3.64 -17.26 9.24
C MET A 51 -3.21 -18.63 8.67
N GLY A 52 -2.92 -19.61 9.52
CA GLY A 52 -2.46 -20.95 9.08
C GLY A 52 -1.11 -20.93 8.36
N VAL A 53 -0.22 -19.99 8.72
CA VAL A 53 1.11 -19.84 8.13
C VAL A 53 2.21 -19.97 9.19
N SER A 54 3.47 -20.14 8.75
CA SER A 54 4.59 -20.08 9.68
C SER A 54 4.83 -18.65 10.19
N ARG A 55 5.56 -18.49 11.29
CA ARG A 55 5.88 -17.17 11.88
C ARG A 55 6.67 -16.26 10.95
N GLN A 56 7.51 -16.83 10.08
CA GLN A 56 8.45 -16.07 9.27
C GLN A 56 7.77 -15.06 8.33
N PRO A 57 6.77 -15.41 7.48
CA PRO A 57 6.07 -14.45 6.65
C PRO A 57 5.31 -13.40 7.47
N VAL A 58 4.79 -13.75 8.66
CA VAL A 58 4.13 -12.79 9.56
C VAL A 58 5.11 -11.74 10.09
N ILE A 59 6.30 -12.16 10.54
CA ILE A 59 7.36 -11.24 11.00
C ILE A 59 7.74 -10.28 9.89
N GLN A 60 7.93 -10.76 8.66
CA GLN A 60 8.30 -9.94 7.52
C GLN A 60 7.19 -8.95 7.13
N ALA A 61 5.94 -9.40 7.09
CA ALA A 61 4.78 -8.55 6.81
C ALA A 61 4.62 -7.43 7.85
N LEU A 62 4.70 -7.78 9.15
CA LEU A 62 4.63 -6.80 10.24
C LEU A 62 5.78 -5.78 10.17
N ARG A 63 6.97 -6.22 9.78
CA ARG A 63 8.11 -5.33 9.57
C ARG A 63 7.84 -4.34 8.45
N ILE A 64 7.36 -4.79 7.30
CA ILE A 64 7.01 -3.93 6.15
C ILE A 64 5.96 -2.90 6.57
N LEU A 65 4.88 -3.33 7.24
CA LEU A 65 3.84 -2.41 7.74
C LEU A 65 4.38 -1.39 8.75
N SER A 66 5.36 -1.80 9.57
CA SER A 66 6.03 -0.90 10.52
C SER A 66 6.95 0.10 9.81
N GLU A 67 7.69 -0.32 8.79
CA GLU A 67 8.54 0.55 7.97
C GLU A 67 7.70 1.61 7.23
N HIS A 68 6.47 1.29 6.84
CA HIS A 68 5.51 2.24 6.28
C HIS A 68 4.77 3.09 7.33
N GLY A 69 5.08 2.92 8.62
CA GLY A 69 4.47 3.70 9.71
C GLY A 69 3.03 3.32 10.05
N ILE A 70 2.50 2.24 9.44
CA ILE A 70 1.16 1.71 9.71
C ILE A 70 1.12 1.07 11.10
N LEU A 71 2.21 0.44 11.49
CA LEU A 71 2.38 -0.14 12.83
C LEU A 71 3.47 0.62 13.61
N CYS A 72 3.28 0.69 14.92
CA CYS A 72 4.26 1.27 15.84
C CYS A 72 4.50 0.33 17.04
N PRO A 73 5.63 0.48 17.76
CA PRO A 73 5.91 -0.31 18.94
C PRO A 73 4.88 -0.11 20.05
N LEU A 74 4.38 -1.21 20.61
CA LEU A 74 3.53 -1.23 21.80
C LEU A 74 4.37 -1.64 23.02
N GLY A 75 4.93 -0.67 23.72
CA GLY A 75 5.80 -0.91 24.87
C GLY A 75 7.07 -1.71 24.52
N LYS A 76 7.47 -2.62 25.41
CA LYS A 76 8.73 -3.39 25.26
C LYS A 76 8.56 -4.66 24.38
N LYS A 77 7.37 -5.11 24.14
CA LYS A 77 7.10 -6.38 23.43
C LYS A 77 5.81 -6.31 22.63
N GLY A 78 5.90 -5.96 21.37
CA GLY A 78 4.78 -6.04 20.45
C GLY A 78 4.68 -4.84 19.52
N LEU A 79 3.76 -4.94 18.61
CA LEU A 79 3.37 -3.91 17.67
C LEU A 79 1.87 -3.64 17.84
N THR A 80 1.44 -2.45 17.49
CA THR A 80 0.04 -2.05 17.38
C THR A 80 -0.15 -1.15 16.18
N VAL A 81 -1.39 -0.95 15.76
CA VAL A 81 -1.72 0.02 14.70
C VAL A 81 -1.39 1.42 15.20
N SER A 82 -0.73 2.20 14.36
CA SER A 82 -0.39 3.60 14.64
C SER A 82 -1.66 4.43 14.76
N SER A 83 -1.79 5.22 15.82
CA SER A 83 -2.84 6.22 15.91
C SER A 83 -2.55 7.36 14.93
N ILE A 84 -3.55 7.78 14.18
CA ILE A 84 -3.43 8.93 13.30
C ILE A 84 -3.72 10.18 14.11
N ASP A 85 -2.73 11.06 14.25
CA ASP A 85 -2.93 12.40 14.77
C ASP A 85 -3.68 13.24 13.73
N LYS A 86 -4.80 13.83 14.14
CA LYS A 86 -5.66 14.64 13.27
C LYS A 86 -4.91 15.83 12.66
N ASP A 87 -4.09 16.51 13.43
CA ASP A 87 -3.37 17.69 12.95
C ASP A 87 -2.28 17.29 11.95
N ARG A 88 -1.61 16.18 12.22
CA ARG A 88 -0.66 15.60 11.26
C ARG A 88 -1.33 15.17 9.96
N LEU A 89 -2.50 14.53 10.04
CA LEU A 89 -3.28 14.14 8.85
C LEU A 89 -3.67 15.37 8.03
N LEU A 90 -4.19 16.42 8.67
CA LEU A 90 -4.57 17.67 7.99
C LEU A 90 -3.36 18.31 7.29
N ASN A 91 -2.20 18.35 7.94
CA ASN A 91 -0.98 18.87 7.32
C ASN A 91 -0.54 18.05 6.11
N LEU A 92 -0.63 16.72 6.18
CA LEU A 92 -0.34 15.84 5.04
C LEU A 92 -1.30 16.06 3.87
N LEU A 93 -2.59 16.25 4.15
CA LEU A 93 -3.60 16.54 3.13
C LEU A 93 -3.34 17.87 2.44
N VAL A 94 -2.88 18.91 3.15
CA VAL A 94 -2.48 20.17 2.56
C VAL A 94 -1.32 19.99 1.58
N VAL A 95 -0.26 19.29 2.00
CA VAL A 95 0.90 19.02 1.13
C VAL A 95 0.49 18.19 -0.09
N ARG A 96 -0.32 17.14 0.10
CA ARG A 96 -0.85 16.30 -0.98
C ARG A 96 -1.64 17.14 -1.99
N SER A 97 -2.55 17.98 -1.52
CA SER A 97 -3.36 18.86 -2.37
C SER A 97 -2.51 19.76 -3.28
N GLU A 98 -1.41 20.34 -2.76
CA GLU A 98 -0.49 21.15 -3.56
C GLU A 98 0.24 20.30 -4.63
N LEU A 99 0.65 19.07 -4.28
CA LEU A 99 1.28 18.16 -5.23
C LEU A 99 0.30 17.71 -6.32
N ASP A 100 -0.94 17.41 -5.97
CA ASP A 100 -1.99 17.01 -6.93
C ASP A 100 -2.29 18.16 -7.90
N CYS A 101 -2.40 19.40 -7.40
CA CYS A 101 -2.56 20.59 -8.23
C CYS A 101 -1.37 20.82 -9.18
N LEU A 102 -0.14 20.59 -8.69
CA LEU A 102 1.06 20.69 -9.52
C LEU A 102 1.07 19.62 -10.60
N ALA A 103 0.77 18.37 -10.25
CA ALA A 103 0.73 17.25 -11.18
C ALA A 103 -0.31 17.48 -12.29
N ALA A 104 -1.53 17.89 -11.92
CA ALA A 104 -2.58 18.23 -12.87
C ALA A 104 -2.17 19.34 -13.84
N ARG A 105 -1.54 20.41 -13.34
CA ARG A 105 -1.04 21.52 -14.17
C ARG A 105 0.05 21.07 -15.14
N LEU A 106 0.98 20.21 -14.70
CA LEU A 106 2.04 19.68 -15.55
C LEU A 106 1.46 18.75 -16.62
N ALA A 107 0.51 17.90 -16.28
CA ALA A 107 -0.19 17.03 -17.21
C ALA A 107 -0.95 17.85 -18.28
N ALA A 108 -1.71 18.86 -17.88
CA ALA A 108 -2.41 19.75 -18.78
C ALA A 108 -1.46 20.50 -19.74
N THR A 109 -0.29 20.93 -19.23
CA THR A 109 0.74 21.60 -20.06
C THR A 109 1.31 20.62 -21.11
N ARG A 110 1.56 19.36 -20.74
CA ARG A 110 2.00 18.32 -21.70
C ARG A 110 0.94 18.07 -22.77
N ALA A 111 -0.32 18.00 -22.38
CA ALA A 111 -1.44 17.82 -23.30
C ALA A 111 -1.54 18.93 -24.33
N LEU A 112 -1.47 20.19 -23.88
CA LEU A 112 -1.51 21.38 -24.76
C LEU A 112 -0.34 21.40 -25.75
N ASN A 113 0.84 20.96 -25.34
CA ASN A 113 2.04 20.93 -26.19
C ASN A 113 2.08 19.69 -27.11
N LYS A 114 1.04 18.85 -27.13
CA LYS A 114 0.96 17.59 -27.89
C LYS A 114 2.13 16.62 -27.63
N ASN A 115 2.67 16.66 -26.42
CA ASN A 115 3.77 15.80 -25.97
C ASN A 115 3.27 14.52 -25.27
N PHE A 116 2.06 14.07 -25.59
CA PHE A 116 1.55 12.79 -25.14
C PHE A 116 2.08 11.65 -26.00
N ASN A 117 2.48 10.57 -25.34
CA ASN A 117 2.80 9.28 -25.97
C ASN A 117 1.66 8.28 -25.73
N GLU A 118 1.77 7.07 -26.28
CA GLU A 118 0.76 6.02 -26.11
C GLU A 118 0.54 5.65 -24.64
N GLY A 119 1.61 5.58 -23.83
CA GLY A 119 1.52 5.29 -22.40
C GLY A 119 0.75 6.36 -21.60
N ASP A 120 0.83 7.63 -22.00
CA ASP A 120 0.08 8.72 -21.35
C ASP A 120 -1.44 8.53 -21.56
N HIS A 121 -1.87 8.03 -22.72
CA HIS A 121 -3.28 7.71 -23.01
C HIS A 121 -3.80 6.56 -22.15
N ASP A 122 -2.99 5.52 -21.97
CA ASP A 122 -3.35 4.38 -21.13
C ASP A 122 -3.48 4.79 -19.65
N HIS A 123 -2.59 5.65 -19.18
CA HIS A 123 -2.68 6.21 -17.82
C HIS A 123 -3.95 7.04 -17.61
N ILE A 124 -4.31 7.92 -18.56
CA ILE A 124 -5.56 8.70 -18.49
C ILE A 124 -6.77 7.78 -18.42
N LYS A 125 -6.83 6.75 -19.26
CA LYS A 125 -7.92 5.79 -19.25
C LYS A 125 -8.03 5.03 -17.93
N ASN A 126 -6.90 4.66 -17.35
CA ASN A 126 -6.88 4.02 -16.02
C ASN A 126 -7.41 4.97 -14.94
N ILE A 127 -7.00 6.23 -14.95
CA ILE A 127 -7.47 7.27 -14.02
C ILE A 127 -8.99 7.47 -14.16
N GLU A 128 -9.52 7.58 -15.40
CA GLU A 128 -10.96 7.68 -15.65
C GLU A 128 -11.71 6.47 -15.08
N THR A 129 -11.16 5.28 -15.25
CA THR A 129 -11.75 4.04 -14.72
C THR A 129 -11.80 4.05 -13.20
N LEU A 130 -10.70 4.46 -12.53
CA LEU A 130 -10.62 4.54 -11.07
C LEU A 130 -11.61 5.59 -10.52
N ILE A 131 -11.72 6.75 -11.16
CA ILE A 131 -12.69 7.78 -10.78
C ILE A 131 -14.12 7.26 -10.90
N ASN A 132 -14.47 6.63 -12.01
CA ASN A 132 -15.83 6.11 -12.23
C ASN A 132 -16.17 5.03 -11.21
N ASN A 133 -15.25 4.09 -10.95
CA ASN A 133 -15.41 3.07 -9.91
C ASN A 133 -15.59 3.69 -8.51
N SER A 134 -14.85 4.75 -8.20
CA SER A 134 -14.96 5.45 -6.91
C SER A 134 -16.30 6.20 -6.76
N LEU A 135 -16.82 6.78 -7.84
CA LEU A 135 -18.12 7.44 -7.83
C LEU A 135 -19.26 6.45 -7.61
N GLU A 136 -19.23 5.29 -8.27
CA GLU A 136 -20.23 4.23 -8.09
C GLU A 136 -20.21 3.67 -6.64
N LEU A 137 -19.02 3.61 -6.01
CA LEU A 137 -18.85 3.11 -4.65
C LEU A 137 -19.20 4.16 -3.57
N SER A 138 -19.15 5.45 -3.90
CA SER A 138 -19.47 6.53 -2.95
C SER A 138 -20.93 6.51 -2.49
N GLU A 139 -21.81 5.86 -3.23
CA GLU A 139 -23.21 5.63 -2.88
C GLU A 139 -23.41 4.41 -1.94
N GLY A 140 -22.34 3.66 -1.63
CA GLY A 140 -22.33 2.50 -0.75
C GLY A 140 -21.35 2.65 0.42
N GLU A 141 -21.60 1.90 1.52
CA GLU A 141 -20.81 1.97 2.76
C GLU A 141 -19.40 1.33 2.68
N ASN A 142 -18.80 1.17 1.51
CA ASN A 142 -17.56 0.40 1.37
C ASN A 142 -16.30 1.29 1.35
N HIS A 143 -15.99 1.90 2.50
CA HIS A 143 -14.81 2.78 2.67
C HIS A 143 -13.47 2.10 2.32
N ALA A 144 -13.34 0.78 2.54
CA ALA A 144 -12.10 0.07 2.24
C ALA A 144 -11.78 0.07 0.74
N VAL A 145 -12.80 -0.06 -0.12
CA VAL A 145 -12.62 -0.02 -1.58
C VAL A 145 -12.28 1.39 -2.06
N LEU A 146 -12.88 2.43 -1.46
CA LEU A 146 -12.54 3.82 -1.76
C LEU A 146 -11.08 4.13 -1.43
N ILE A 147 -10.61 3.69 -0.27
CA ILE A 147 -9.21 3.87 0.15
C ILE A 147 -8.26 3.10 -0.79
N ARG A 148 -8.62 1.88 -1.21
CA ARG A 148 -7.82 1.12 -2.17
C ARG A 148 -7.71 1.83 -3.51
N ASN A 149 -8.83 2.30 -4.07
CA ASN A 149 -8.84 3.06 -5.32
C ASN A 149 -8.00 4.34 -5.23
N ASP A 150 -8.05 5.03 -4.07
CA ASP A 150 -7.22 6.22 -3.83
C ASP A 150 -5.72 5.88 -3.81
N LEU A 151 -5.33 4.73 -3.24
CA LEU A 151 -3.95 4.24 -3.25
C LEU A 151 -3.46 3.84 -4.65
N GLU A 152 -4.34 3.30 -5.50
CA GLU A 152 -4.00 2.94 -6.89
C GLU A 152 -3.94 4.17 -7.81
N PHE A 153 -4.67 5.25 -7.46
CA PHE A 153 -4.66 6.51 -8.20
C PHE A 153 -3.34 7.28 -8.04
N HIS A 154 -2.67 7.15 -6.91
CA HIS A 154 -1.44 7.87 -6.54
C HIS A 154 -0.20 7.00 -6.61
#